data_f424b29c709861e3441f557179ff0142
#
_entry.id   f424b29c709861e3441f557179ff0142
#
_cell.length_a   1.000
_cell.length_b   1.000
_cell.length_c   1.000
_cell.angle_alpha   90.00
_cell.angle_beta   90.00
_cell.angle_gamma   90.00
#
_symmetry.space_group_name_H-M   'P 1'
#
loop_
_entity.id
_entity.type
_entity.pdbx_description
1 polymer ?
#
loop_
_entity_poly.entity_id
_entity_poly.type
_entity_poly.pdbx_seq_one_letter_code
_entity_poly.pdbx_strand_id
1 'polypeptide(L)'
;MAIRTARTAWSGDLSEGTGDVELVSSGLGTFHVSFPKRAADDADSTTSPEELIGAALSSCYSMELSGLIGKAGGTPGTLEVQADVAFGPDPAGGFHIPGIELTVRGDPEGLDAEEFARLAEEAKTSCPVSKALTGVSITLEASLD
;
A
#
# COMPACT_ATOMS: atom_id res chain seq x y z
N MET A 1 10.69 -20.66 -3.21
CA MET A 1 10.17 -19.28 -3.34
C MET A 1 8.75 -19.30 -3.84
N ALA A 2 7.87 -18.46 -3.27
CA ALA A 2 6.52 -18.27 -3.79
C ALA A 2 6.52 -17.20 -4.87
N ILE A 3 5.83 -17.47 -5.98
CA ILE A 3 5.61 -16.51 -7.06
C ILE A 3 4.12 -16.18 -7.10
N ARG A 4 3.80 -14.91 -7.20
CA ARG A 4 2.44 -14.42 -7.37
C ARG A 4 2.35 -13.60 -8.65
N THR A 5 1.33 -13.89 -9.44
CA THR A 5 1.15 -13.34 -10.79
C THR A 5 -0.09 -12.47 -10.84
N ALA A 6 0.07 -11.27 -11.36
CA ALA A 6 -1.01 -10.42 -11.85
C ALA A 6 -0.73 -10.11 -13.33
N ARG A 7 -1.77 -9.83 -14.09
CA ARG A 7 -1.67 -9.54 -15.52
C ARG A 7 -2.62 -8.43 -15.89
N THR A 8 -2.19 -7.54 -16.78
CA THR A 8 -3.05 -6.50 -17.34
C THR A 8 -3.13 -6.67 -18.86
N ALA A 9 -4.34 -6.66 -19.38
CA ALA A 9 -4.62 -6.51 -20.80
C ALA A 9 -5.02 -5.05 -21.06
N TRP A 10 -4.29 -4.36 -21.91
CA TRP A 10 -4.55 -2.96 -22.30
C TRP A 10 -4.94 -2.87 -23.76
N SER A 11 -5.91 -1.99 -24.07
CA SER A 11 -6.34 -1.73 -25.44
C SER A 11 -6.55 -0.23 -25.64
N GLY A 12 -6.01 0.30 -26.73
CA GLY A 12 -6.11 1.71 -27.09
C GLY A 12 -4.92 2.55 -26.69
N ASP A 13 -5.02 3.85 -26.96
CA ASP A 13 -4.00 4.83 -26.58
C ASP A 13 -4.12 5.26 -25.10
N LEU A 14 -3.28 6.17 -24.66
CA LEU A 14 -3.27 6.60 -23.25
C LEU A 14 -4.54 7.33 -22.84
N SER A 15 -5.10 8.16 -23.73
CA SER A 15 -6.23 9.05 -23.39
C SER A 15 -7.60 8.36 -23.48
N GLU A 16 -7.76 7.41 -24.41
CA GLU A 16 -9.02 6.73 -24.70
C GLU A 16 -9.01 5.24 -24.33
N GLY A 17 -7.82 4.67 -24.14
CA GLY A 17 -7.64 3.26 -23.86
C GLY A 17 -8.09 2.84 -22.45
N THR A 18 -8.32 1.56 -22.30
CA THR A 18 -8.69 0.93 -21.04
C THR A 18 -7.96 -0.39 -20.84
N GLY A 19 -7.82 -0.80 -19.59
CA GLY A 19 -7.22 -2.07 -19.24
C GLY A 19 -8.04 -2.84 -18.20
N ASP A 20 -7.74 -4.13 -18.12
CA ASP A 20 -8.26 -5.02 -17.11
C ASP A 20 -7.10 -5.69 -16.37
N VAL A 21 -7.01 -5.44 -15.09
CA VAL A 21 -6.00 -6.04 -14.20
C VAL A 21 -6.58 -7.27 -13.54
N GLU A 22 -5.96 -8.41 -13.79
CA GLU A 22 -6.36 -9.70 -13.23
C GLU A 22 -5.38 -10.15 -12.13
N LEU A 23 -5.91 -10.52 -10.96
CA LEU A 23 -5.15 -11.19 -9.90
C LEU A 23 -5.09 -12.70 -10.19
N VAL A 24 -4.17 -13.09 -11.07
CA VAL A 24 -4.12 -14.44 -11.66
C VAL A 24 -3.89 -15.53 -10.63
N SER A 25 -2.93 -15.33 -9.72
CA SER A 25 -2.55 -16.37 -8.75
C SER A 25 -3.66 -16.72 -7.77
N SER A 26 -4.42 -15.74 -7.32
CA SER A 26 -5.50 -15.93 -6.36
C SER A 26 -6.85 -16.21 -7.03
N GLY A 27 -7.05 -15.70 -8.26
CA GLY A 27 -8.33 -15.74 -8.93
C GLY A 27 -9.40 -14.85 -8.29
N LEU A 28 -9.00 -13.89 -7.45
CA LEU A 28 -9.92 -13.07 -6.66
C LEU A 28 -10.70 -12.05 -7.47
N GLY A 29 -10.19 -11.66 -8.64
CA GLY A 29 -10.95 -10.74 -9.48
C GLY A 29 -10.15 -10.13 -10.62
N THR A 30 -10.90 -9.38 -11.44
CA THR A 30 -10.43 -8.55 -12.54
C THR A 30 -10.98 -7.15 -12.35
N PHE A 31 -10.13 -6.13 -12.49
CA PHE A 31 -10.44 -4.75 -12.14
C PHE A 31 -10.09 -3.81 -13.29
N HIS A 32 -10.97 -2.84 -13.59
CA HIS A 32 -10.76 -1.87 -14.65
C HIS A 32 -9.74 -0.81 -14.26
N VAL A 33 -8.93 -0.40 -15.25
CA VAL A 33 -7.99 0.72 -15.14
C VAL A 33 -8.06 1.59 -16.39
N SER A 34 -7.88 2.90 -16.21
CA SER A 34 -7.70 3.86 -17.30
C SER A 34 -6.87 5.03 -16.84
N PHE A 35 -6.16 5.69 -17.76
CA PHE A 35 -5.34 6.84 -17.41
C PHE A 35 -6.18 8.06 -16.98
N PRO A 36 -7.31 8.42 -17.63
CA PRO A 36 -8.14 9.52 -17.15
C PRO A 36 -8.65 9.31 -15.73
N LYS A 37 -9.05 8.11 -15.37
CA LYS A 37 -9.50 7.79 -14.01
C LYS A 37 -8.34 7.73 -12.99
N ARG A 38 -7.16 7.27 -13.42
CA ARG A 38 -5.95 7.33 -12.59
C ARG A 38 -5.60 8.75 -12.17
N ALA A 39 -5.81 9.72 -13.06
CA ALA A 39 -5.48 11.12 -12.85
C ALA A 39 -6.65 11.94 -12.25
N ALA A 40 -7.84 11.37 -12.11
CA ALA A 40 -9.03 12.03 -11.58
C ALA A 40 -9.10 11.93 -10.05
N ASP A 41 -9.80 12.89 -9.42
CA ASP A 41 -10.06 12.88 -7.98
C ASP A 41 -11.05 11.77 -7.58
N ASP A 42 -11.92 11.36 -8.50
CA ASP A 42 -12.90 10.28 -8.28
C ASP A 42 -12.53 9.04 -9.09
N ALA A 43 -12.30 7.93 -8.40
CA ALA A 43 -11.98 6.64 -9.00
C ALA A 43 -13.15 6.01 -9.78
N ASP A 44 -14.40 6.25 -9.37
CA ASP A 44 -15.62 5.81 -10.05
C ASP A 44 -15.57 4.32 -10.49
N SER A 45 -15.41 3.43 -9.51
CA SER A 45 -15.34 1.96 -9.70
C SER A 45 -14.18 1.47 -10.57
N THR A 46 -13.14 2.28 -10.74
CA THR A 46 -11.92 1.95 -11.47
C THR A 46 -10.75 1.95 -10.49
N THR A 47 -9.93 0.92 -10.51
CA THR A 47 -8.70 0.91 -9.70
C THR A 47 -7.57 1.66 -10.41
N SER A 48 -6.42 1.72 -9.75
CA SER A 48 -5.22 2.36 -10.28
C SER A 48 -3.96 1.64 -9.81
N PRO A 49 -2.81 1.84 -10.46
CA PRO A 49 -1.54 1.34 -9.94
C PRO A 49 -1.26 1.80 -8.51
N GLU A 50 -1.65 3.02 -8.17
CA GLU A 50 -1.45 3.61 -6.84
C GLU A 50 -2.28 2.90 -5.77
N GLU A 51 -3.56 2.62 -6.04
CA GLU A 51 -4.40 1.84 -5.13
C GLU A 51 -3.87 0.41 -4.94
N LEU A 52 -3.40 -0.23 -6.00
CA LEU A 52 -2.80 -1.56 -5.93
C LEU A 52 -1.49 -1.57 -5.12
N ILE A 53 -0.66 -0.53 -5.26
CA ILE A 53 0.54 -0.33 -4.42
C ILE A 53 0.11 -0.14 -2.96
N GLY A 54 -0.89 0.68 -2.70
CA GLY A 54 -1.44 0.91 -1.37
C GLY A 54 -1.94 -0.38 -0.71
N ALA A 55 -2.67 -1.20 -1.48
CA ALA A 55 -3.15 -2.51 -1.02
C ALA A 55 -1.98 -3.45 -0.69
N ALA A 56 -0.96 -3.50 -1.52
CA ALA A 56 0.23 -4.30 -1.30
C ALA A 56 1.00 -3.83 -0.05
N LEU A 57 1.22 -2.53 0.07
CA LEU A 57 1.97 -1.95 1.19
C LEU A 57 1.22 -2.11 2.51
N SER A 58 -0.05 -1.75 2.58
CA SER A 58 -0.85 -1.82 3.82
C SER A 58 -0.97 -3.24 4.34
N SER A 59 -1.19 -4.21 3.45
CA SER A 59 -1.27 -5.63 3.85
C SER A 59 0.06 -6.18 4.33
N CYS A 60 1.15 -5.90 3.63
CA CYS A 60 2.49 -6.34 4.02
C CYS A 60 2.94 -5.69 5.34
N TYR A 61 2.70 -4.40 5.48
CA TYR A 61 3.01 -3.66 6.69
C TYR A 61 2.27 -4.21 7.92
N SER A 62 0.97 -4.51 7.78
CA SER A 62 0.17 -5.09 8.86
C SER A 62 0.74 -6.43 9.35
N MET A 63 1.16 -7.29 8.43
CA MET A 63 1.79 -8.58 8.76
C MET A 63 3.12 -8.37 9.48
N GLU A 64 3.96 -7.45 9.00
CA GLU A 64 5.25 -7.14 9.61
C GLU A 64 5.08 -6.59 11.02
N LEU A 65 4.20 -5.59 11.20
CA LEU A 65 3.94 -5.00 12.51
C LEU A 65 3.37 -6.04 13.49
N SER A 66 2.44 -6.87 13.05
CA SER A 66 1.92 -7.98 13.86
C SER A 66 3.02 -8.90 14.34
N GLY A 67 3.95 -9.27 13.45
CA GLY A 67 5.11 -10.10 13.80
C GLY A 67 6.05 -9.42 14.81
N LEU A 68 6.32 -8.13 14.65
CA LEU A 68 7.17 -7.37 15.57
C LEU A 68 6.54 -7.22 16.95
N ILE A 69 5.24 -6.97 17.03
CA ILE A 69 4.50 -6.90 18.31
C ILE A 69 4.61 -8.24 19.04
N GLY A 70 4.39 -9.35 18.34
CA GLY A 70 4.52 -10.68 18.93
C GLY A 70 5.93 -10.97 19.45
N LYS A 71 6.98 -10.59 18.71
CA LYS A 71 8.37 -10.74 19.13
C LYS A 71 8.72 -9.88 20.34
N ALA A 72 8.10 -8.74 20.49
CA ALA A 72 8.25 -7.85 21.65
C ALA A 72 7.49 -8.34 22.91
N GLY A 73 6.75 -9.45 22.80
CA GLY A 73 5.99 -10.04 23.89
C GLY A 73 4.57 -9.50 24.04
N GLY A 74 4.12 -8.68 23.10
CA GLY A 74 2.75 -8.16 23.04
C GLY A 74 1.81 -9.10 22.27
N THR A 75 0.52 -8.79 22.35
CA THR A 75 -0.51 -9.44 21.54
C THR A 75 -1.01 -8.40 20.52
N PRO A 76 -0.95 -8.69 19.21
CA PRO A 76 -1.23 -7.68 18.18
C PRO A 76 -2.63 -7.08 18.21
N GLY A 77 -3.65 -7.84 18.59
CA GLY A 77 -5.04 -7.39 18.51
C GLY A 77 -5.46 -7.09 17.06
N THR A 78 -6.23 -6.02 16.89
CA THR A 78 -6.62 -5.53 15.58
C THR A 78 -5.70 -4.38 15.15
N LEU A 79 -5.24 -4.44 13.91
CA LEU A 79 -4.44 -3.37 13.29
C LEU A 79 -5.19 -2.88 12.05
N GLU A 80 -5.48 -1.58 12.02
CA GLU A 80 -5.97 -0.90 10.80
C GLU A 80 -4.85 -0.11 10.18
N VAL A 81 -4.55 -0.38 8.92
CA VAL A 81 -3.48 0.26 8.18
C VAL A 81 -4.03 0.82 6.88
N GLN A 82 -3.89 2.13 6.71
CA GLN A 82 -4.21 2.83 5.48
C GLN A 82 -2.92 3.31 4.81
N ALA A 83 -2.86 3.19 3.50
CA ALA A 83 -1.77 3.72 2.68
C ALA A 83 -2.35 4.65 1.62
N ASP A 84 -2.03 5.93 1.72
CA ASP A 84 -2.41 6.95 0.75
C ASP A 84 -1.24 7.17 -0.20
N VAL A 85 -1.40 6.74 -1.44
CA VAL A 85 -0.37 6.76 -2.48
C VAL A 85 -0.68 7.91 -3.45
N ALA A 86 0.14 8.93 -3.42
CA ALA A 86 -0.04 10.11 -4.28
C ALA A 86 0.42 9.83 -5.72
N PHE A 87 -0.24 10.48 -6.68
CA PHE A 87 0.13 10.47 -8.09
C PHE A 87 -0.01 11.89 -8.63
N GLY A 88 0.99 12.37 -9.37
CA GLY A 88 0.95 13.71 -9.90
C GLY A 88 2.09 14.03 -10.87
N PRO A 89 2.13 15.28 -11.36
CA PRO A 89 3.17 15.73 -12.28
C PRO A 89 4.56 15.65 -11.64
N ASP A 90 5.53 15.14 -12.38
CA ASP A 90 6.93 15.16 -11.98
C ASP A 90 7.56 16.50 -12.43
N PRO A 91 8.23 17.24 -11.53
CA PRO A 91 8.98 18.45 -11.90
C PRO A 91 10.03 18.23 -12.99
N ALA A 92 10.55 17.00 -13.09
CA ALA A 92 11.49 16.60 -14.14
C ALA A 92 10.82 16.20 -15.46
N GLY A 93 9.49 16.25 -15.55
CA GLY A 93 8.68 15.86 -16.70
C GLY A 93 7.96 14.53 -16.51
N GLY A 94 6.75 14.42 -17.08
CA GLY A 94 5.90 13.27 -16.93
C GLY A 94 5.17 13.21 -15.58
N PHE A 95 4.96 12.01 -15.07
CA PHE A 95 4.24 11.75 -13.82
C PHE A 95 5.08 10.90 -12.89
N HIS A 96 4.81 11.03 -11.58
CA HIS A 96 5.48 10.23 -10.56
C HIS A 96 4.57 9.97 -9.36
N ILE A 97 5.04 9.13 -8.46
CA ILE A 97 4.47 8.93 -7.12
C ILE A 97 5.36 9.71 -6.15
N PRO A 98 4.96 10.93 -5.73
CA PRO A 98 5.81 11.80 -4.90
C PRO A 98 5.98 11.29 -3.46
N GLY A 99 5.04 10.50 -2.96
CA GLY A 99 5.10 9.99 -1.61
C GLY A 99 3.95 9.06 -1.27
N ILE A 100 4.11 8.37 -0.16
CA ILE A 100 3.08 7.51 0.44
C ILE A 100 2.95 7.90 1.91
N GLU A 101 1.72 8.07 2.38
CA GLU A 101 1.41 8.27 3.79
C GLU A 101 0.79 7.00 4.36
N LEU A 102 1.40 6.44 5.42
CA LEU A 102 0.85 5.34 6.20
C LEU A 102 0.19 5.88 7.45
N THR A 103 -1.05 5.49 7.68
CA THR A 103 -1.76 5.72 8.94
C THR A 103 -2.07 4.37 9.57
N VAL A 104 -1.65 4.19 10.82
CA VAL A 104 -1.78 2.93 11.55
C VAL A 104 -2.51 3.18 12.85
N ARG A 105 -3.55 2.43 13.10
CA ARG A 105 -4.29 2.40 14.37
C ARG A 105 -4.37 0.97 14.87
N GLY A 106 -4.24 0.78 16.17
CA GLY A 106 -4.28 -0.55 16.74
C GLY A 106 -4.63 -0.60 18.20
N ASP A 107 -5.00 -1.79 18.64
CA ASP A 107 -5.33 -2.11 20.03
C ASP A 107 -4.48 -3.28 20.59
N PRO A 108 -3.14 -3.26 20.41
CA PRO A 108 -2.30 -4.32 20.93
C PRO A 108 -2.34 -4.34 22.46
N GLU A 109 -2.24 -5.54 23.04
CA GLU A 109 -2.09 -5.73 24.48
C GLU A 109 -0.62 -5.89 24.85
N GLY A 110 -0.25 -5.38 26.01
CA GLY A 110 1.09 -5.54 26.59
C GLY A 110 2.14 -4.58 26.06
N LEU A 111 1.73 -3.53 25.36
CA LEU A 111 2.60 -2.46 24.85
C LEU A 111 2.04 -1.09 25.28
N ASP A 112 2.94 -0.16 25.58
CA ASP A 112 2.58 1.25 25.70
C ASP A 112 2.67 1.98 24.34
N ALA A 113 2.22 3.23 24.32
CA ALA A 113 2.19 4.03 23.10
C ALA A 113 3.59 4.28 22.51
N GLU A 114 4.61 4.43 23.34
CA GLU A 114 5.99 4.66 22.90
C GLU A 114 6.56 3.42 22.22
N GLU A 115 6.35 2.24 22.81
CA GLU A 115 6.81 0.98 22.24
C GLU A 115 6.05 0.64 20.96
N PHE A 116 4.73 0.86 20.93
CA PHE A 116 3.96 0.70 19.71
C PHE A 116 4.47 1.59 18.57
N ALA A 117 4.73 2.88 18.85
CA ALA A 117 5.26 3.81 17.87
C ALA A 117 6.65 3.36 17.36
N ARG A 118 7.51 2.84 18.24
CA ARG A 118 8.83 2.32 17.87
C ARG A 118 8.71 1.10 16.93
N LEU A 119 7.85 0.16 17.26
CA LEU A 119 7.61 -1.03 16.42
C LEU A 119 6.96 -0.67 15.09
N ALA A 120 6.06 0.31 15.08
CA ALA A 120 5.44 0.83 13.88
C ALA A 120 6.49 1.45 12.92
N GLU A 121 7.45 2.20 13.45
CA GLU A 121 8.55 2.76 12.66
C GLU A 121 9.51 1.67 12.16
N GLU A 122 9.80 0.66 12.98
CA GLU A 122 10.58 -0.50 12.56
C GLU A 122 9.90 -1.26 11.42
N ALA A 123 8.60 -1.52 11.51
CA ALA A 123 7.81 -2.18 10.47
C ALA A 123 7.89 -1.41 9.13
N LYS A 124 7.89 -0.08 9.17
CA LYS A 124 8.01 0.77 7.97
C LYS A 124 9.30 0.48 7.20
N THR A 125 10.38 0.18 7.87
CA THR A 125 11.68 -0.08 7.24
C THR A 125 11.93 -1.55 6.92
N SER A 126 11.35 -2.47 7.68
CA SER A 126 11.59 -3.92 7.52
C SER A 126 10.60 -4.63 6.60
N CYS A 127 9.42 -4.06 6.38
CA CYS A 127 8.40 -4.63 5.50
C CYS A 127 8.96 -4.83 4.07
N PRO A 128 8.85 -6.05 3.50
CA PRO A 128 9.38 -6.35 2.17
C PRO A 128 8.88 -5.43 1.05
N VAL A 129 7.61 -4.99 1.10
CA VAL A 129 7.07 -4.06 0.11
C VAL A 129 7.67 -2.67 0.28
N SER A 130 7.84 -2.18 1.52
CA SER A 130 8.56 -0.92 1.77
C SER A 130 9.99 -0.95 1.22
N LYS A 131 10.69 -2.06 1.41
CA LYS A 131 12.04 -2.25 0.84
C LYS A 131 12.04 -2.20 -0.68
N ALA A 132 11.01 -2.75 -1.33
CA ALA A 132 10.85 -2.69 -2.77
C ALA A 132 10.54 -1.27 -3.28
N LEU A 133 9.95 -0.43 -2.44
CA LEU A 133 9.54 0.95 -2.75
C LEU A 133 10.56 2.00 -2.29
N THR A 134 11.84 1.68 -2.24
CA THR A 134 12.90 2.58 -1.73
C THR A 134 13.06 3.90 -2.50
N GLY A 135 12.52 3.97 -3.72
CA GLY A 135 12.51 5.20 -4.52
C GLY A 135 11.43 6.21 -4.11
N VAL A 136 10.58 5.88 -3.14
CA VAL A 136 9.46 6.71 -2.69
C VAL A 136 9.61 7.02 -1.20
N SER A 137 9.33 8.26 -0.81
CA SER A 137 9.26 8.65 0.61
C SER A 137 7.98 8.10 1.23
N ILE A 138 8.13 7.37 2.35
CA ILE A 138 7.00 6.84 3.12
C ILE A 138 6.99 7.51 4.49
N THR A 139 5.94 8.25 4.79
CA THR A 139 5.69 8.84 6.11
C THR A 139 4.74 7.95 6.92
N LEU A 140 4.75 8.09 8.23
CA LEU A 140 3.98 7.24 9.14
C LEU A 140 3.36 8.04 10.27
N GLU A 141 2.07 7.85 10.48
CA GLU A 141 1.36 8.19 11.71
C GLU A 141 0.86 6.90 12.37
N ALA A 142 1.25 6.66 13.62
CA ALA A 142 0.85 5.47 14.37
C ALA A 142 0.24 5.88 15.71
N SER A 143 -0.93 5.31 16.03
CA SER A 143 -1.63 5.58 17.28
C SER A 143 -2.30 4.33 17.84
N LEU A 144 -2.43 4.30 19.17
CA LEU A 144 -3.30 3.33 19.86
C LEU A 144 -4.75 3.79 19.82
N ASP A 145 -5.64 2.83 19.71
CA ASP A 145 -7.08 3.05 19.86
C ASP A 145 -7.47 3.29 21.31
#